data_18dcebccddf433adf2c7c534224c3308
#
_entry.id   18dcebccddf433adf2c7c534224c3308
#
_cell.length_a   1.000
_cell.length_b   1.000
_cell.length_c   1.000
_cell.angle_alpha   90.00
_cell.angle_beta   90.00
_cell.angle_gamma   90.00
#
_symmetry.space_group_name_H-M   'P 1'
#
loop_
_entity.id
_entity.type
_entity.pdbx_description
1 polymer ?
#
loop_
_entity_poly.entity_id
_entity_poly.type
_entity_poly.pdbx_seq_one_letter_code
_entity_poly.pdbx_strand_id
1 'polypeptide(L)'
;MKWCSRWGCGLLGAALAGGAEPPPKEPPAATNEISADALYETGKDLFDTLAPPELKEQFEFPDRAQWDAFVGRLQRALAGDDPAALAQLEPEARATLATLRLVPGSEDYLGWLDERLDYIEAAKEIVHQPPPKPPVAAPGQFIPDYDLWLRRVQARPRPAGAEKYVPLLKPVFAAGGVPGELVWLAEVESGFNPNGRSPSGARGLYQLMPATAKELGLRTFLPDERTDPDKSAQAASRLLRELHAKFGDWPLALAAYNADAGRVQRTLDKQQARTFSAIASSLSVETPLYVPKVLATLKVRSGVELAGGAGNP
;
A
#
# COMPACT_ATOMS: atom_id res chain seq x y z
N MET A 1 -3.68 -17.23 -27.66
CA MET A 1 -3.53 -18.60 -27.12
C MET A 1 -4.15 -18.63 -25.73
N LYS A 2 -5.01 -19.58 -25.50
CA LYS A 2 -6.00 -19.68 -24.43
C LYS A 2 -5.37 -19.84 -23.04
N TRP A 3 -5.73 -18.98 -22.11
CA TRP A 3 -5.60 -19.26 -20.67
C TRP A 3 -6.99 -19.60 -20.14
N CYS A 4 -7.21 -20.91 -19.99
CA CYS A 4 -8.44 -21.47 -19.46
C CYS A 4 -8.37 -21.61 -17.95
N SER A 5 -9.35 -21.06 -17.31
CA SER A 5 -9.91 -21.41 -16.01
C SER A 5 -9.89 -22.91 -15.70
N ARG A 6 -9.45 -23.27 -14.48
CA ARG A 6 -9.74 -24.58 -13.87
C ARG A 6 -10.24 -24.38 -12.45
N TRP A 7 -11.55 -24.23 -12.33
CA TRP A 7 -12.32 -24.65 -11.17
C TRP A 7 -13.47 -25.50 -11.73
N GLY A 8 -13.40 -26.78 -11.52
CA GLY A 8 -14.45 -27.74 -11.86
C GLY A 8 -14.63 -28.72 -10.71
N CYS A 9 -15.81 -28.71 -10.13
CA CYS A 9 -16.32 -29.73 -9.23
C CYS A 9 -16.31 -31.10 -9.87
N GLY A 10 -15.99 -32.13 -9.11
CA GLY A 10 -16.19 -33.53 -9.48
C GLY A 10 -16.24 -34.42 -8.26
N LEU A 11 -17.38 -35.03 -8.06
CA LEU A 11 -17.80 -35.89 -6.97
C LEU A 11 -17.22 -37.31 -7.03
N LEU A 12 -17.06 -37.91 -5.86
CA LEU A 12 -17.22 -39.34 -5.47
C LEU A 12 -16.33 -40.40 -6.10
N GLY A 13 -15.60 -41.05 -5.21
CA GLY A 13 -15.03 -42.38 -5.40
C GLY A 13 -14.34 -42.84 -4.10
N ALA A 14 -15.05 -43.63 -3.31
CA ALA A 14 -14.51 -44.28 -2.12
C ALA A 14 -13.56 -45.44 -2.52
N ALA A 15 -12.46 -45.61 -1.81
CA ALA A 15 -12.06 -46.82 -1.10
C ALA A 15 -10.54 -46.95 -0.86
N LEU A 16 -10.27 -47.39 0.34
CA LEU A 16 -9.17 -48.20 0.83
C LEU A 16 -7.98 -47.52 1.51
N ALA A 17 -7.94 -47.85 2.78
CA ALA A 17 -6.96 -47.55 3.80
C ALA A 17 -5.53 -47.87 3.38
N GLY A 18 -4.66 -46.92 3.54
CA GLY A 18 -3.22 -47.07 3.66
C GLY A 18 -2.75 -45.92 4.49
N GLY A 19 -2.46 -46.15 5.78
CA GLY A 19 -1.95 -45.15 6.69
C GLY A 19 -0.58 -44.67 6.24
N ALA A 20 -0.54 -43.52 5.60
CA ALA A 20 0.67 -42.74 5.47
C ALA A 20 0.65 -41.71 6.60
N GLU A 21 1.59 -41.77 7.52
CA GLU A 21 1.86 -40.70 8.49
C GLU A 21 2.00 -39.41 7.75
N PRO A 22 1.40 -38.29 8.27
CA PRO A 22 1.62 -36.99 7.70
C PRO A 22 3.14 -36.70 7.77
N PRO A 23 3.71 -36.05 6.74
CA PRO A 23 5.13 -35.67 6.78
C PRO A 23 5.37 -34.83 8.04
N PRO A 24 6.54 -35.00 8.69
CA PRO A 24 6.89 -34.26 9.88
C PRO A 24 6.73 -32.76 9.55
N LYS A 25 6.02 -32.05 10.45
CA LYS A 25 5.96 -30.60 10.38
C LYS A 25 7.40 -30.09 10.33
N GLU A 26 7.77 -29.43 9.23
CA GLU A 26 9.03 -28.71 9.17
C GLU A 26 9.10 -27.79 10.38
N PRO A 27 10.23 -27.78 11.11
CA PRO A 27 10.43 -26.84 12.18
C PRO A 27 10.27 -25.42 11.60
N PRO A 28 9.63 -24.49 12.33
CA PRO A 28 9.53 -23.12 11.86
C PRO A 28 10.96 -22.63 11.55
N ALA A 29 11.20 -22.31 10.29
CA ALA A 29 12.47 -21.73 9.87
C ALA A 29 12.69 -20.49 10.76
N ALA A 30 13.83 -20.48 11.47
CA ALA A 30 14.25 -19.34 12.26
C ALA A 30 14.47 -18.15 11.30
N THR A 31 13.43 -17.43 11.02
CA THR A 31 13.51 -16.14 10.36
C THR A 31 13.97 -15.14 11.41
N ASN A 32 15.08 -14.46 11.17
CA ASN A 32 15.45 -13.22 11.88
C ASN A 32 14.44 -12.08 11.57
N GLU A 33 13.20 -12.43 11.35
CA GLU A 33 12.11 -11.48 11.16
C GLU A 33 11.59 -11.14 12.54
N ILE A 34 11.79 -9.88 12.94
CA ILE A 34 11.12 -9.34 14.11
C ILE A 34 9.62 -9.49 13.82
N SER A 35 8.96 -10.38 14.52
CA SER A 35 7.50 -10.53 14.43
C SER A 35 6.84 -9.25 14.96
N ALA A 36 5.57 -9.04 14.62
CA ALA A 36 4.81 -7.93 15.21
C ALA A 36 4.81 -8.00 16.74
N ASP A 37 4.86 -9.24 17.28
CA ASP A 37 4.99 -9.50 18.72
C ASP A 37 6.33 -9.04 19.26
N ALA A 38 7.42 -9.44 18.62
CA ALA A 38 8.76 -9.03 19.03
C ALA A 38 8.97 -7.51 18.86
N LEU A 39 8.36 -6.89 17.87
CA LEU A 39 8.39 -5.43 17.69
C LEU A 39 7.68 -4.72 18.83
N TYR A 40 6.52 -5.21 19.25
CA TYR A 40 5.75 -4.67 20.37
C TYR A 40 6.55 -4.79 21.69
N GLU A 41 7.04 -6.00 22.01
CA GLU A 41 7.81 -6.25 23.25
C GLU A 41 9.08 -5.43 23.30
N THR A 42 9.82 -5.38 22.20
CA THR A 42 11.03 -4.54 22.09
C THR A 42 10.68 -3.07 22.24
N GLY A 43 9.60 -2.61 21.63
CA GLY A 43 9.13 -1.23 21.70
C GLY A 43 8.77 -0.82 23.13
N LYS A 44 8.07 -1.70 23.84
CA LYS A 44 7.68 -1.48 25.22
C LYS A 44 8.91 -1.39 26.14
N ASP A 45 9.81 -2.35 26.05
CA ASP A 45 11.01 -2.38 26.86
C ASP A 45 11.91 -1.15 26.64
N LEU A 46 12.02 -0.70 25.39
CA LEU A 46 12.80 0.49 25.05
C LEU A 46 12.11 1.77 25.50
N PHE A 47 10.80 1.88 25.38
CA PHE A 47 10.05 3.01 25.92
C PHE A 47 10.22 3.08 27.44
N ASP A 48 10.02 1.97 28.14
CA ASP A 48 10.15 1.90 29.59
C ASP A 48 11.59 2.23 30.07
N THR A 49 12.60 1.91 29.25
CA THR A 49 14.01 2.09 29.61
C THR A 49 14.57 3.45 29.17
N LEU A 50 14.26 3.91 27.95
CA LEU A 50 14.96 5.01 27.29
C LEU A 50 14.10 6.26 27.06
N ALA A 51 12.77 6.18 27.15
CA ALA A 51 11.93 7.35 26.91
C ALA A 51 12.21 8.45 27.93
N PRO A 52 12.35 9.74 27.49
CA PRO A 52 12.53 10.87 28.38
C PRO A 52 11.39 10.99 29.40
N PRO A 53 11.65 11.47 30.63
CA PRO A 53 10.62 11.63 31.65
C PRO A 53 9.40 12.42 31.18
N GLU A 54 9.63 13.50 30.43
CA GLU A 54 8.57 14.37 29.90
C GLU A 54 7.64 13.61 28.93
N LEU A 55 8.18 12.64 28.20
CA LEU A 55 7.38 11.79 27.32
C LEU A 55 6.57 10.77 28.10
N LYS A 56 7.15 10.18 29.15
CA LYS A 56 6.45 9.24 30.05
C LYS A 56 5.34 9.90 30.85
N GLU A 57 5.46 11.20 31.14
CA GLU A 57 4.38 11.98 31.77
C GLU A 57 3.21 12.29 30.83
N GLN A 58 3.49 12.44 29.56
CA GLN A 58 2.49 12.81 28.53
C GLN A 58 1.87 11.62 27.82
N PHE A 59 2.55 10.47 27.85
CA PHE A 59 2.18 9.30 27.08
C PHE A 59 2.52 8.01 27.81
N GLU A 60 1.55 7.12 27.93
CA GLU A 60 1.72 5.75 28.41
C GLU A 60 1.82 4.81 27.24
N PHE A 61 2.84 3.94 27.21
CA PHE A 61 2.97 2.97 26.15
C PHE A 61 1.77 2.02 26.20
N PRO A 62 1.01 1.82 25.09
CA PRO A 62 -0.19 1.00 25.10
C PRO A 62 0.15 -0.43 25.51
N ASP A 63 -0.70 -1.05 26.31
CA ASP A 63 -0.59 -2.48 26.55
C ASP A 63 -0.87 -3.27 25.25
N ARG A 64 -0.56 -4.57 25.26
CA ARG A 64 -0.71 -5.40 24.07
C ARG A 64 -2.14 -5.45 23.54
N ALA A 65 -3.13 -5.49 24.42
CA ALA A 65 -4.53 -5.54 24.01
C ALA A 65 -4.98 -4.23 23.38
N GLN A 66 -4.51 -3.10 23.90
CA GLN A 66 -4.76 -1.76 23.31
C GLN A 66 -4.10 -1.62 21.94
N TRP A 67 -2.86 -2.10 21.81
CA TRP A 67 -2.16 -2.13 20.53
C TRP A 67 -2.88 -2.95 19.46
N ASP A 68 -3.22 -4.20 19.78
CA ASP A 68 -3.93 -5.08 18.87
C ASP A 68 -5.33 -4.55 18.51
N ALA A 69 -6.01 -3.93 19.48
CA ALA A 69 -7.28 -3.26 19.24
C ALA A 69 -7.13 -2.05 18.30
N PHE A 70 -6.09 -1.23 18.47
CA PHE A 70 -5.80 -0.10 17.58
C PHE A 70 -5.50 -0.57 16.15
N VAL A 71 -4.57 -1.52 15.97
CA VAL A 71 -4.24 -2.09 14.66
C VAL A 71 -5.47 -2.69 13.99
N GLY A 72 -6.28 -3.43 14.75
CA GLY A 72 -7.52 -3.99 14.24
C GLY A 72 -8.57 -2.93 13.84
N ARG A 73 -8.69 -1.82 14.58
CA ARG A 73 -9.55 -0.69 14.19
C ARG A 73 -9.03 0.00 12.92
N LEU A 74 -7.73 0.25 12.84
CA LEU A 74 -7.10 0.87 11.68
C LEU A 74 -7.31 0.02 10.41
N GLN A 75 -7.08 -1.28 10.48
CA GLN A 75 -7.29 -2.18 9.35
C GLN A 75 -8.76 -2.21 8.91
N ARG A 76 -9.72 -2.27 9.86
CA ARG A 76 -11.14 -2.22 9.53
C ARG A 76 -11.56 -0.88 8.91
N ALA A 77 -11.04 0.24 9.43
CA ALA A 77 -11.33 1.57 8.88
C ALA A 77 -10.78 1.72 7.45
N LEU A 78 -9.56 1.24 7.19
CA LEU A 78 -8.96 1.26 5.84
C LEU A 78 -9.70 0.35 4.85
N ALA A 79 -10.16 -0.81 5.33
CA ALA A 79 -10.91 -1.77 4.51
C ALA A 79 -12.39 -1.38 4.32
N GLY A 80 -12.90 -0.48 5.14
CA GLY A 80 -14.27 0.04 5.09
C GLY A 80 -14.47 1.07 3.99
N ASP A 81 -15.62 1.70 4.01
CA ASP A 81 -16.07 2.73 3.07
C ASP A 81 -16.35 4.09 3.74
N ASP A 82 -16.08 4.21 5.05
CA ASP A 82 -16.34 5.40 5.86
C ASP A 82 -15.04 6.16 6.20
N PRO A 83 -14.74 7.29 5.53
CA PRO A 83 -13.60 8.12 5.87
C PRO A 83 -13.69 8.75 7.28
N ALA A 84 -14.88 8.92 7.84
CA ALA A 84 -15.02 9.47 9.18
C ALA A 84 -14.52 8.47 10.25
N ALA A 85 -14.75 7.18 10.05
CA ALA A 85 -14.20 6.14 10.91
C ALA A 85 -12.66 6.14 10.89
N LEU A 86 -12.06 6.39 9.73
CA LEU A 86 -10.61 6.52 9.59
C LEU A 86 -10.08 7.79 10.28
N ALA A 87 -10.74 8.93 10.09
CA ALA A 87 -10.36 10.21 10.67
C ALA A 87 -10.34 10.20 12.21
N GLN A 88 -11.22 9.42 12.86
CA GLN A 88 -11.28 9.29 14.31
C GLN A 88 -10.03 8.65 14.93
N LEU A 89 -9.23 7.95 14.15
CA LEU A 89 -8.01 7.28 14.63
C LEU A 89 -6.78 8.21 14.71
N GLU A 90 -6.91 9.50 14.31
CA GLU A 90 -5.76 10.42 14.25
C GLU A 90 -5.00 10.56 15.56
N PRO A 91 -5.61 10.78 16.73
CA PRO A 91 -4.87 10.93 17.98
C PRO A 91 -4.03 9.70 18.32
N GLU A 92 -4.63 8.51 18.20
CA GLU A 92 -3.95 7.24 18.49
C GLU A 92 -2.82 6.96 17.47
N ALA A 93 -3.04 7.25 16.19
CA ALA A 93 -2.05 7.05 15.14
C ALA A 93 -0.83 7.97 15.34
N ARG A 94 -1.04 9.23 15.72
CA ARG A 94 0.03 10.18 16.03
C ARG A 94 0.84 9.73 17.24
N ALA A 95 0.18 9.32 18.32
CA ALA A 95 0.83 8.84 19.52
C ALA A 95 1.65 7.59 19.22
N THR A 96 1.06 6.62 18.50
CA THR A 96 1.74 5.39 18.07
C THR A 96 2.98 5.68 17.25
N LEU A 97 2.90 6.55 16.26
CA LEU A 97 4.03 6.92 15.41
C LEU A 97 5.13 7.63 16.20
N ALA A 98 4.75 8.57 17.10
CA ALA A 98 5.70 9.26 17.96
C ALA A 98 6.50 8.27 18.81
N THR A 99 5.82 7.27 19.37
CA THR A 99 6.45 6.23 20.18
C THR A 99 7.38 5.34 19.35
N LEU A 100 6.91 4.87 18.20
CA LEU A 100 7.71 3.97 17.34
C LEU A 100 8.98 4.64 16.79
N ARG A 101 8.96 5.95 16.59
CA ARG A 101 10.18 6.69 16.21
C ARG A 101 11.29 6.64 17.26
N LEU A 102 10.97 6.30 18.50
CA LEU A 102 11.96 6.13 19.59
C LEU A 102 12.52 4.70 19.66
N VAL A 103 11.92 3.76 18.94
CA VAL A 103 12.29 2.35 18.99
C VAL A 103 13.36 2.05 17.95
N PRO A 104 14.60 1.73 18.33
CA PRO A 104 15.60 1.27 17.39
C PRO A 104 15.15 0.01 16.65
N GLY A 105 15.33 -0.03 15.32
CA GLY A 105 14.90 -1.15 14.50
C GLY A 105 13.46 -1.03 13.96
N SER A 106 12.73 0.02 14.34
CA SER A 106 11.39 0.30 13.78
C SER A 106 11.41 1.01 12.44
N GLU A 107 12.58 1.45 11.97
CA GLU A 107 12.76 2.29 10.79
C GLU A 107 12.09 1.70 9.53
N ASP A 108 12.10 0.39 9.41
CA ASP A 108 11.49 -0.32 8.28
C ASP A 108 9.95 -0.23 8.27
N TYR A 109 9.32 0.00 9.43
CA TYR A 109 7.87 0.13 9.60
C TYR A 109 7.38 1.58 9.60
N LEU A 110 8.29 2.55 9.89
CA LEU A 110 7.90 3.96 10.00
C LEU A 110 7.28 4.49 8.70
N GLY A 111 7.82 4.12 7.54
CA GLY A 111 7.26 4.55 6.25
C GLY A 111 5.82 4.11 6.06
N TRP A 112 5.47 2.89 6.45
CA TRP A 112 4.11 2.39 6.39
C TRP A 112 3.18 3.15 7.33
N LEU A 113 3.63 3.45 8.54
CA LEU A 113 2.84 4.20 9.54
C LEU A 113 2.66 5.66 9.16
N ASP A 114 3.71 6.33 8.67
CA ASP A 114 3.65 7.70 8.18
C ASP A 114 2.61 7.81 7.05
N GLU A 115 2.57 6.83 6.16
CA GLU A 115 1.59 6.79 5.09
C GLU A 115 0.16 6.61 5.63
N ARG A 116 -0.05 5.75 6.61
CA ARG A 116 -1.38 5.55 7.23
C ARG A 116 -1.85 6.80 7.98
N LEU A 117 -0.95 7.47 8.70
CA LEU A 117 -1.26 8.75 9.31
C LEU A 117 -1.66 9.80 8.27
N ASP A 118 -0.98 9.81 7.13
CA ASP A 118 -1.31 10.71 6.03
C ASP A 118 -2.73 10.49 5.47
N TYR A 119 -3.15 9.23 5.33
CA TYR A 119 -4.52 8.91 4.94
C TYR A 119 -5.55 9.31 6.01
N ILE A 120 -5.24 9.11 7.28
CA ILE A 120 -6.09 9.52 8.41
C ILE A 120 -6.30 11.04 8.40
N GLU A 121 -5.21 11.79 8.23
CA GLU A 121 -5.27 13.25 8.16
C GLU A 121 -6.02 13.74 6.92
N ALA A 122 -5.79 13.13 5.77
CA ALA A 122 -6.54 13.45 4.55
C ALA A 122 -8.03 13.14 4.71
N ALA A 123 -8.39 12.00 5.30
CA ALA A 123 -9.77 11.64 5.60
C ALA A 123 -10.43 12.68 6.54
N LYS A 124 -9.70 13.16 7.55
CA LYS A 124 -10.18 14.23 8.44
C LYS A 124 -10.46 15.53 7.67
N GLU A 125 -9.58 15.94 6.76
CA GLU A 125 -9.81 17.12 5.92
C GLU A 125 -11.03 16.91 5.02
N ILE A 126 -11.19 15.75 4.39
CA ILE A 126 -12.31 15.41 3.50
C ILE A 126 -13.65 15.49 4.25
N VAL A 127 -13.72 14.91 5.44
CA VAL A 127 -14.95 14.89 6.27
C VAL A 127 -15.38 16.32 6.69
N HIS A 128 -14.42 17.24 6.87
CA HIS A 128 -14.71 18.61 7.28
C HIS A 128 -14.92 19.58 6.10
N GLN A 129 -14.67 19.16 4.87
CA GLN A 129 -14.90 19.97 3.69
C GLN A 129 -16.29 19.70 3.09
N PRO A 130 -16.99 20.71 2.55
CA PRO A 130 -18.17 20.45 1.74
C PRO A 130 -17.78 19.59 0.54
N PRO A 131 -18.65 18.66 0.12
CA PRO A 131 -18.35 17.81 -1.02
C PRO A 131 -17.93 18.66 -2.22
N PRO A 132 -16.82 18.34 -2.90
CA PRO A 132 -16.36 19.10 -4.04
C PRO A 132 -17.46 19.16 -5.08
N LYS A 133 -17.80 20.36 -5.57
CA LYS A 133 -18.66 20.47 -6.75
C LYS A 133 -17.91 19.75 -7.89
N PRO A 134 -18.56 18.77 -8.55
CA PRO A 134 -17.91 18.14 -9.69
C PRO A 134 -17.54 19.24 -10.69
N PRO A 135 -16.27 19.34 -11.09
CA PRO A 135 -15.85 20.30 -12.09
C PRO A 135 -16.61 19.99 -13.41
N VAL A 136 -16.75 20.98 -14.26
CA VAL A 136 -17.22 20.83 -15.64
C VAL A 136 -16.08 20.17 -16.47
N ALA A 137 -15.51 19.12 -15.95
CA ALA A 137 -14.46 18.36 -16.61
C ALA A 137 -15.11 17.30 -17.54
N ALA A 138 -14.41 16.96 -18.61
CA ALA A 138 -14.84 15.88 -19.49
C ALA A 138 -15.03 14.58 -18.67
N PRO A 139 -16.03 13.76 -18.98
CA PRO A 139 -16.23 12.49 -18.30
C PRO A 139 -14.94 11.65 -18.33
N GLY A 140 -14.46 11.22 -17.15
CA GLY A 140 -13.26 10.40 -17.00
C GLY A 140 -11.98 11.15 -16.59
N GLN A 141 -11.94 12.49 -16.62
CA GLN A 141 -10.76 13.26 -16.19
C GLN A 141 -10.81 13.71 -14.73
N PHE A 142 -11.93 13.60 -14.07
CA PHE A 142 -12.07 14.00 -12.67
C PHE A 142 -11.53 12.90 -11.75
N ILE A 143 -10.58 13.27 -10.89
CA ILE A 143 -10.08 12.42 -9.82
C ILE A 143 -10.51 13.01 -8.49
N PRO A 144 -11.33 12.33 -7.68
CA PRO A 144 -11.73 12.81 -6.37
C PRO A 144 -10.52 13.18 -5.52
N ASP A 145 -10.62 14.25 -4.74
CA ASP A 145 -9.61 14.70 -3.77
C ASP A 145 -8.20 15.00 -4.33
N TYR A 146 -8.05 15.11 -5.66
CA TYR A 146 -6.76 15.36 -6.30
C TYR A 146 -6.12 16.67 -5.84
N ASP A 147 -6.90 17.77 -5.75
CA ASP A 147 -6.40 19.08 -5.31
C ASP A 147 -5.96 19.07 -3.84
N LEU A 148 -6.61 18.29 -3.00
CA LEU A 148 -6.18 18.06 -1.62
C LEU A 148 -4.77 17.48 -1.61
N TRP A 149 -4.55 16.41 -2.37
CA TRP A 149 -3.26 15.74 -2.43
C TRP A 149 -2.18 16.58 -3.10
N LEU A 150 -2.50 17.39 -4.11
CA LEU A 150 -1.55 18.36 -4.69
C LEU A 150 -1.01 19.29 -3.62
N ARG A 151 -1.87 19.92 -2.81
CA ARG A 151 -1.44 20.82 -1.73
C ARG A 151 -0.60 20.08 -0.68
N ARG A 152 -1.03 18.89 -0.27
CA ARG A 152 -0.31 18.10 0.75
C ARG A 152 1.08 17.68 0.27
N VAL A 153 1.22 17.21 -0.95
CA VAL A 153 2.51 16.79 -1.52
C VAL A 153 3.42 17.99 -1.79
N GLN A 154 2.88 19.14 -2.26
CA GLN A 154 3.65 20.37 -2.46
C GLN A 154 4.26 20.90 -1.16
N ALA A 155 3.55 20.75 -0.02
CA ALA A 155 4.04 21.18 1.28
C ALA A 155 5.13 20.29 1.87
N ARG A 156 5.44 19.15 1.24
CA ARG A 156 6.41 18.16 1.76
C ARG A 156 7.75 18.25 1.05
N PRO A 157 8.86 18.13 1.79
CA PRO A 157 10.15 17.94 1.18
C PRO A 157 10.19 16.63 0.39
N ARG A 158 11.12 16.54 -0.56
CA ARG A 158 11.40 15.25 -1.22
C ARG A 158 12.00 14.28 -0.20
N PRO A 159 11.59 13.00 -0.21
CA PRO A 159 12.24 11.99 0.62
C PRO A 159 13.74 11.89 0.29
N ALA A 160 14.58 11.73 1.31
CA ALA A 160 16.04 11.65 1.13
C ALA A 160 16.47 10.51 0.18
N GLY A 161 15.75 9.38 0.21
CA GLY A 161 16.01 8.25 -0.70
C GLY A 161 15.78 8.57 -2.17
N ALA A 162 14.97 9.60 -2.49
CA ALA A 162 14.67 9.95 -3.87
C ALA A 162 15.90 10.39 -4.67
N GLU A 163 16.85 11.10 -4.06
CA GLU A 163 18.09 11.54 -4.71
C GLU A 163 18.89 10.34 -5.23
N LYS A 164 18.92 9.26 -4.47
CA LYS A 164 19.63 8.03 -4.81
C LYS A 164 18.85 7.19 -5.82
N TYR A 165 17.58 6.94 -5.56
CA TYR A 165 16.84 5.90 -6.28
C TYR A 165 16.15 6.40 -7.55
N VAL A 166 15.72 7.65 -7.63
CA VAL A 166 15.03 8.14 -8.83
C VAL A 166 15.91 8.08 -10.09
N PRO A 167 17.16 8.59 -10.09
CA PRO A 167 17.99 8.51 -11.30
C PRO A 167 18.35 7.07 -11.69
N LEU A 168 18.48 6.16 -10.71
CA LEU A 168 18.82 4.75 -10.96
C LEU A 168 17.63 3.97 -11.52
N LEU A 169 16.43 4.18 -10.99
CA LEU A 169 15.28 3.32 -11.25
C LEU A 169 14.32 3.90 -12.31
N LYS A 170 14.35 5.19 -12.60
CA LYS A 170 13.56 5.79 -13.69
C LYS A 170 13.81 5.10 -15.05
N PRO A 171 15.06 4.80 -15.45
CA PRO A 171 15.32 4.03 -16.68
C PRO A 171 14.75 2.61 -16.63
N VAL A 172 14.69 1.97 -15.44
CA VAL A 172 14.14 0.62 -15.27
C VAL A 172 12.64 0.61 -15.57
N PHE A 173 11.89 1.62 -15.11
CA PHE A 173 10.46 1.75 -15.43
C PHE A 173 10.25 1.99 -16.93
N ALA A 174 11.03 2.87 -17.54
CA ALA A 174 10.95 3.13 -18.98
C ALA A 174 11.24 1.86 -19.79
N ALA A 175 12.29 1.12 -19.44
CA ALA A 175 12.61 -0.17 -20.05
C ALA A 175 11.52 -1.23 -19.82
N GLY A 176 10.80 -1.16 -18.69
CA GLY A 176 9.63 -1.98 -18.37
C GLY A 176 8.39 -1.67 -19.21
N GLY A 177 8.43 -0.62 -20.06
CA GLY A 177 7.34 -0.23 -20.96
C GLY A 177 6.24 0.61 -20.28
N VAL A 178 6.58 1.33 -19.21
CA VAL A 178 5.70 2.26 -18.52
C VAL A 178 6.39 3.63 -18.37
N PRO A 179 5.66 4.72 -18.11
CA PRO A 179 6.27 6.01 -17.84
C PRO A 179 7.33 5.93 -16.74
N GLY A 180 8.54 6.42 -17.02
CA GLY A 180 9.66 6.36 -16.07
C GLY A 180 9.38 7.10 -14.77
N GLU A 181 8.48 8.07 -14.81
CA GLU A 181 8.03 8.87 -13.67
C GLU A 181 7.29 8.04 -12.62
N LEU A 182 6.77 6.88 -12.97
CA LEU A 182 6.17 5.93 -12.01
C LEU A 182 7.18 5.41 -10.98
N VAL A 183 8.48 5.69 -11.14
CA VAL A 183 9.49 5.52 -10.08
C VAL A 183 9.08 6.22 -8.77
N TRP A 184 8.33 7.33 -8.84
CA TRP A 184 7.85 8.07 -7.69
C TRP A 184 6.77 7.34 -6.88
N LEU A 185 6.26 6.22 -7.39
CA LEU A 185 5.41 5.32 -6.61
C LEU A 185 6.09 4.88 -5.31
N ALA A 186 7.43 4.75 -5.30
CA ALA A 186 8.20 4.44 -4.10
C ALA A 186 8.09 5.49 -2.99
N GLU A 187 7.79 6.78 -3.30
CA GLU A 187 7.50 7.79 -2.28
C GLU A 187 6.21 7.44 -1.53
N VAL A 188 5.18 7.00 -2.24
CA VAL A 188 3.87 6.68 -1.68
C VAL A 188 3.90 5.33 -0.96
N GLU A 189 4.64 4.35 -1.46
CA GLU A 189 4.64 2.98 -0.92
C GLU A 189 5.54 2.82 0.32
N SER A 190 6.70 3.49 0.35
CA SER A 190 7.71 3.25 1.39
C SER A 190 8.51 4.49 1.81
N GLY A 191 8.22 5.67 1.27
CA GLY A 191 9.09 6.83 1.45
C GLY A 191 10.50 6.61 0.87
N PHE A 192 10.66 5.78 -0.15
CA PHE A 192 11.93 5.32 -0.71
C PHE A 192 12.77 4.47 0.26
N ASN A 193 12.16 3.75 1.21
CA ASN A 193 12.88 2.79 2.05
C ASN A 193 12.94 1.40 1.36
N PRO A 194 14.12 0.91 0.92
CA PRO A 194 14.25 -0.38 0.27
C PRO A 194 13.97 -1.57 1.23
N ASN A 195 14.08 -1.35 2.53
CA ASN A 195 13.79 -2.34 3.55
C ASN A 195 12.38 -2.20 4.12
N GLY A 196 11.59 -1.24 3.61
CA GLY A 196 10.25 -0.93 4.10
C GLY A 196 9.38 -2.19 4.23
N ARG A 197 8.64 -2.27 5.34
CA ARG A 197 7.79 -3.39 5.71
C ARG A 197 6.40 -2.92 6.11
N SER A 198 5.42 -3.73 5.77
CA SER A 198 4.07 -3.57 6.31
C SER A 198 3.70 -4.74 7.22
N PRO A 199 2.80 -4.57 8.19
CA PRO A 199 2.28 -5.67 9.00
C PRO A 199 1.61 -6.79 8.18
N SER A 200 1.11 -6.48 6.99
CA SER A 200 0.52 -7.46 6.05
C SER A 200 1.55 -8.20 5.21
N GLY A 201 2.85 -7.93 5.38
CA GLY A 201 3.94 -8.64 4.72
C GLY A 201 4.38 -8.05 3.38
N ALA A 202 3.91 -6.86 3.00
CA ALA A 202 4.47 -6.14 1.86
C ALA A 202 5.89 -5.67 2.16
N ARG A 203 6.78 -5.62 1.15
CA ARG A 203 8.20 -5.26 1.32
C ARG A 203 8.78 -4.45 0.18
N GLY A 204 9.82 -3.69 0.54
CA GLY A 204 10.71 -2.97 -0.37
C GLY A 204 10.14 -1.65 -0.85
N LEU A 205 10.84 -1.03 -1.80
CA LEU A 205 10.50 0.31 -2.32
C LEU A 205 9.05 0.39 -2.81
N TYR A 206 8.54 -0.67 -3.44
CA TYR A 206 7.24 -0.72 -4.12
C TYR A 206 6.22 -1.59 -3.39
N GLN A 207 6.49 -1.95 -2.13
CA GLN A 207 5.59 -2.68 -1.23
C GLN A 207 4.90 -3.90 -1.88
N LEU A 208 5.70 -4.74 -2.53
CA LEU A 208 5.19 -5.93 -3.18
C LEU A 208 4.79 -7.00 -2.16
N MET A 209 3.56 -7.49 -2.26
CA MET A 209 3.08 -8.63 -1.47
C MET A 209 3.80 -9.92 -1.87
N PRO A 210 3.98 -10.89 -0.94
CA PRO A 210 4.73 -12.12 -1.24
C PRO A 210 4.16 -12.92 -2.43
N ALA A 211 2.83 -13.02 -2.55
CA ALA A 211 2.18 -13.73 -3.65
C ALA A 211 2.48 -13.04 -4.99
N THR A 212 2.25 -11.73 -5.08
CA THR A 212 2.51 -10.92 -6.27
C THR A 212 4.00 -10.98 -6.67
N ALA A 213 4.90 -10.88 -5.70
CA ALA A 213 6.33 -10.95 -5.95
C ALA A 213 6.74 -12.31 -6.57
N LYS A 214 6.19 -13.42 -6.07
CA LYS A 214 6.41 -14.76 -6.63
C LYS A 214 5.87 -14.89 -8.05
N GLU A 215 4.67 -14.39 -8.33
CA GLU A 215 4.09 -14.37 -9.67
C GLU A 215 4.96 -13.57 -10.66
N LEU A 216 5.60 -12.51 -10.17
CA LEU A 216 6.54 -11.69 -10.93
C LEU A 216 7.96 -12.27 -10.99
N GLY A 217 8.20 -13.45 -10.40
CA GLY A 217 9.45 -14.16 -10.47
C GLY A 217 10.49 -13.77 -9.43
N LEU A 218 10.11 -13.01 -8.39
CA LEU A 218 10.99 -12.66 -7.29
C LEU A 218 11.02 -13.76 -6.22
N ARG A 219 12.20 -14.00 -5.64
CA ARG A 219 12.33 -14.78 -4.41
C ARG A 219 11.83 -13.93 -3.24
N THR A 220 11.07 -14.55 -2.33
CA THR A 220 10.51 -13.88 -1.13
C THR A 220 11.08 -14.41 0.18
N PHE A 221 12.16 -15.19 0.08
CA PHE A 221 12.90 -15.79 1.19
C PHE A 221 14.41 -15.74 0.89
N LEU A 222 15.25 -15.71 1.84
CA LEU A 222 16.70 -15.49 1.90
C LEU A 222 17.49 -15.70 0.58
N PRO A 223 17.95 -14.66 -0.10
CA PRO A 223 17.61 -13.25 0.14
C PRO A 223 16.22 -12.90 -0.40
N ASP A 224 15.50 -12.04 0.31
CA ASP A 224 14.22 -11.51 -0.16
C ASP A 224 14.48 -10.43 -1.23
N GLU A 225 14.19 -10.77 -2.50
CA GLU A 225 14.51 -9.90 -3.64
C GLU A 225 13.59 -8.67 -3.76
N ARG A 226 12.53 -8.58 -2.94
CA ARG A 226 11.69 -7.39 -2.85
C ARG A 226 12.44 -6.22 -2.23
N THR A 227 13.49 -6.48 -1.44
CA THR A 227 14.38 -5.45 -0.86
C THR A 227 15.51 -5.02 -1.79
N ASP A 228 15.72 -5.71 -2.90
CA ASP A 228 16.62 -5.30 -3.96
C ASP A 228 15.94 -4.20 -4.79
N PRO A 229 16.46 -2.96 -4.82
CA PRO A 229 15.80 -1.85 -5.51
C PRO A 229 15.58 -2.09 -6.99
N ASP A 230 16.54 -2.67 -7.70
CA ASP A 230 16.46 -2.88 -9.14
C ASP A 230 15.43 -3.98 -9.48
N LYS A 231 15.50 -5.12 -8.80
CA LYS A 231 14.55 -6.23 -8.99
C LYS A 231 13.13 -5.85 -8.62
N SER A 232 12.98 -5.12 -7.51
CA SER A 232 11.68 -4.60 -7.06
C SER A 232 11.09 -3.62 -8.08
N ALA A 233 11.91 -2.74 -8.67
CA ALA A 233 11.49 -1.81 -9.71
C ALA A 233 11.09 -2.53 -11.02
N GLN A 234 11.86 -3.55 -11.44
CA GLN A 234 11.51 -4.38 -12.60
C GLN A 234 10.17 -5.09 -12.41
N ALA A 235 9.94 -5.65 -11.22
CA ALA A 235 8.68 -6.31 -10.90
C ALA A 235 7.51 -5.32 -10.85
N ALA A 236 7.67 -4.17 -10.19
CA ALA A 236 6.64 -3.13 -10.11
C ALA A 236 6.28 -2.56 -11.49
N SER A 237 7.28 -2.28 -12.35
CA SER A 237 7.05 -1.80 -13.72
C SER A 237 6.30 -2.82 -14.56
N ARG A 238 6.64 -4.13 -14.43
CA ARG A 238 5.91 -5.21 -15.11
C ARG A 238 4.45 -5.26 -14.66
N LEU A 239 4.21 -5.25 -13.35
CA LEU A 239 2.85 -5.26 -12.79
C LEU A 239 2.03 -4.07 -13.31
N LEU A 240 2.58 -2.86 -13.24
CA LEU A 240 1.91 -1.65 -13.71
C LEU A 240 1.59 -1.71 -15.21
N ARG A 241 2.50 -2.25 -16.03
CA ARG A 241 2.23 -2.45 -17.46
C ARG A 241 1.08 -3.43 -17.69
N GLU A 242 1.05 -4.55 -16.97
CA GLU A 242 -0.01 -5.54 -17.07
C GLU A 242 -1.36 -4.96 -16.62
N LEU A 243 -1.38 -4.19 -15.54
CA LEU A 243 -2.57 -3.51 -15.04
C LEU A 243 -3.06 -2.43 -16.01
N HIS A 244 -2.15 -1.62 -16.55
CA HIS A 244 -2.51 -0.61 -17.55
C HIS A 244 -2.99 -1.25 -18.85
N ALA A 245 -2.38 -2.32 -19.32
CA ALA A 245 -2.83 -3.06 -20.48
C ALA A 245 -4.25 -3.66 -20.27
N LYS A 246 -4.57 -4.05 -19.03
CA LYS A 246 -5.89 -4.58 -18.69
C LYS A 246 -6.99 -3.52 -18.65
N PHE A 247 -6.70 -2.37 -18.04
CA PHE A 247 -7.73 -1.36 -17.78
C PHE A 247 -7.73 -0.19 -18.78
N GLY A 248 -6.65 0.02 -19.53
CA GLY A 248 -6.50 1.13 -20.48
C GLY A 248 -6.45 2.53 -19.86
N ASP A 249 -6.37 2.60 -18.52
CA ASP A 249 -6.51 3.83 -17.74
C ASP A 249 -5.59 3.80 -16.53
N TRP A 250 -4.75 4.83 -16.36
CA TRP A 250 -3.78 4.87 -15.26
C TRP A 250 -4.43 4.93 -13.87
N PRO A 251 -5.46 5.78 -13.63
CA PRO A 251 -6.17 5.75 -12.35
C PRO A 251 -6.72 4.37 -11.99
N LEU A 252 -7.27 3.63 -12.94
CA LEU A 252 -7.73 2.25 -12.70
C LEU A 252 -6.58 1.26 -12.49
N ALA A 253 -5.49 1.42 -13.22
CA ALA A 253 -4.28 0.60 -13.02
C ALA A 253 -3.68 0.81 -11.63
N LEU A 254 -3.60 2.06 -11.15
CA LEU A 254 -3.14 2.40 -9.81
C LEU A 254 -4.10 1.89 -8.73
N ALA A 255 -5.41 2.01 -8.95
CA ALA A 255 -6.42 1.41 -8.07
C ALA A 255 -6.25 -0.10 -7.96
N ALA A 256 -5.96 -0.77 -9.08
CA ALA A 256 -5.74 -2.21 -9.12
C ALA A 256 -4.39 -2.64 -8.50
N TYR A 257 -3.38 -1.79 -8.55
CA TYR A 257 -2.12 -2.00 -7.85
C TYR A 257 -2.32 -2.03 -6.33
N ASN A 258 -3.14 -1.10 -5.79
CA ASN A 258 -3.43 -1.01 -4.36
C ASN A 258 -4.48 -2.03 -3.90
N ALA A 259 -5.60 -2.20 -4.63
CA ALA A 259 -6.78 -2.93 -4.15
C ALA A 259 -6.98 -4.33 -4.75
N ASP A 260 -6.11 -4.79 -5.65
CA ASP A 260 -6.25 -5.99 -6.49
C ASP A 260 -7.10 -5.78 -7.76
N ALA A 261 -6.59 -6.31 -8.88
CA ALA A 261 -7.21 -6.17 -10.20
C ALA A 261 -8.60 -6.82 -10.28
N GLY A 262 -8.81 -7.92 -9.57
CA GLY A 262 -10.09 -8.61 -9.53
C GLY A 262 -11.16 -7.81 -8.79
N ARG A 263 -10.78 -7.12 -7.71
CA ARG A 263 -11.69 -6.24 -6.96
C ARG A 263 -12.12 -5.05 -7.83
N VAL A 264 -11.16 -4.37 -8.45
CA VAL A 264 -11.46 -3.23 -9.35
C VAL A 264 -12.37 -3.68 -10.47
N GLN A 265 -12.07 -4.79 -11.15
CA GLN A 265 -12.90 -5.31 -12.23
C GLN A 265 -14.35 -5.61 -11.78
N ARG A 266 -14.50 -6.35 -10.67
CA ARG A 266 -15.84 -6.65 -10.14
C ARG A 266 -16.65 -5.40 -9.80
N THR A 267 -15.99 -4.34 -9.31
CA THR A 267 -16.65 -3.08 -8.98
C THR A 267 -17.10 -2.35 -10.25
N LEU A 268 -16.23 -2.31 -11.28
CA LEU A 268 -16.58 -1.76 -12.60
C LEU A 268 -17.79 -2.49 -13.21
N ASP A 269 -17.76 -3.82 -13.21
CA ASP A 269 -18.84 -4.65 -13.78
C ASP A 269 -20.15 -4.44 -13.02
N LYS A 270 -20.10 -4.45 -11.69
CA LYS A 270 -21.29 -4.23 -10.83
C LYS A 270 -21.95 -2.88 -11.07
N GLN A 271 -21.15 -1.84 -11.30
CA GLN A 271 -21.65 -0.48 -11.51
C GLN A 271 -21.84 -0.11 -12.99
N GLN A 272 -21.49 -1.01 -13.90
CA GLN A 272 -21.44 -0.73 -15.35
C GLN A 272 -20.60 0.53 -15.66
N ALA A 273 -19.54 0.74 -14.88
CA ALA A 273 -18.67 1.89 -14.97
C ALA A 273 -17.38 1.57 -15.75
N ARG A 274 -16.70 2.62 -16.22
CA ARG A 274 -15.46 2.50 -17.00
C ARG A 274 -14.35 3.42 -16.50
N THR A 275 -14.58 4.19 -15.45
CA THR A 275 -13.61 5.16 -14.91
C THR A 275 -13.43 4.98 -13.43
N PHE A 276 -12.23 5.35 -12.95
CA PHE A 276 -11.94 5.32 -11.51
C PHE A 276 -12.91 6.21 -10.71
N SER A 277 -13.20 7.42 -11.18
CA SER A 277 -14.10 8.35 -10.48
C SER A 277 -15.51 7.77 -10.25
N ALA A 278 -15.99 6.96 -11.18
CA ALA A 278 -17.30 6.34 -11.05
C ALA A 278 -17.35 5.24 -9.98
N ILE A 279 -16.23 4.57 -9.69
CA ILE A 279 -16.18 3.46 -8.74
C ILE A 279 -15.50 3.81 -7.41
N ALA A 280 -14.84 4.97 -7.32
CA ALA A 280 -14.01 5.35 -6.18
C ALA A 280 -14.74 5.18 -4.84
N SER A 281 -15.98 5.68 -4.74
CA SER A 281 -16.79 5.58 -3.50
C SER A 281 -17.26 4.16 -3.16
N SER A 282 -17.03 3.19 -4.03
CA SER A 282 -17.39 1.77 -3.80
C SER A 282 -16.18 0.88 -3.58
N LEU A 283 -15.00 1.46 -3.58
CA LEU A 283 -13.77 0.82 -3.13
C LEU A 283 -13.56 1.09 -1.64
N SER A 284 -12.68 0.32 -1.02
CA SER A 284 -12.26 0.61 0.36
C SER A 284 -11.63 1.99 0.45
N VAL A 285 -11.81 2.68 1.60
CA VAL A 285 -11.34 4.06 1.84
C VAL A 285 -9.87 4.28 1.46
N GLU A 286 -9.04 3.27 1.61
CA GLU A 286 -7.62 3.36 1.24
C GLU A 286 -7.42 3.69 -0.25
N THR A 287 -8.14 3.03 -1.15
CA THR A 287 -7.93 3.17 -2.60
C THR A 287 -8.33 4.54 -3.16
N PRO A 288 -9.49 5.13 -2.78
CA PRO A 288 -9.82 6.51 -3.12
C PRO A 288 -8.82 7.57 -2.61
N LEU A 289 -8.11 7.29 -1.52
CA LEU A 289 -7.05 8.17 -1.02
C LEU A 289 -5.71 7.93 -1.73
N TYR A 290 -5.41 6.68 -2.08
CA TYR A 290 -4.17 6.26 -2.72
C TYR A 290 -4.01 6.82 -4.14
N VAL A 291 -5.01 6.63 -4.99
CA VAL A 291 -4.91 7.00 -6.42
C VAL A 291 -4.62 8.48 -6.61
N PRO A 292 -5.39 9.42 -6.02
CA PRO A 292 -5.08 10.85 -6.17
C PRO A 292 -3.73 11.22 -5.53
N LYS A 293 -3.31 10.57 -4.44
CA LYS A 293 -1.99 10.77 -3.84
C LYS A 293 -0.85 10.43 -4.80
N VAL A 294 -0.92 9.26 -5.47
CA VAL A 294 0.08 8.86 -6.46
C VAL A 294 0.12 9.86 -7.62
N LEU A 295 -1.03 10.20 -8.20
CA LEU A 295 -1.11 11.14 -9.32
C LEU A 295 -0.59 12.53 -8.95
N ALA A 296 -0.93 13.03 -7.76
CA ALA A 296 -0.42 14.30 -7.24
C ALA A 296 1.11 14.24 -7.01
N THR A 297 1.62 13.13 -6.49
CA THR A 297 3.06 12.91 -6.32
C THR A 297 3.78 12.97 -7.67
N LEU A 298 3.29 12.29 -8.67
CA LEU A 298 3.86 12.34 -10.03
C LEU A 298 3.87 13.78 -10.55
N LYS A 299 2.77 14.50 -10.44
CA LYS A 299 2.67 15.90 -10.89
C LYS A 299 3.67 16.81 -10.16
N VAL A 300 3.72 16.76 -8.85
CA VAL A 300 4.59 17.63 -8.05
C VAL A 300 6.07 17.29 -8.22
N ARG A 301 6.41 16.01 -8.28
CA ARG A 301 7.81 15.56 -8.32
C ARG A 301 8.44 15.58 -9.71
N SER A 302 7.64 15.39 -10.76
CA SER A 302 8.15 15.27 -12.14
C SER A 302 7.47 16.17 -13.17
N GLY A 303 6.39 16.86 -12.80
CA GLY A 303 5.60 17.67 -13.73
C GLY A 303 4.66 16.87 -14.63
N VAL A 304 4.69 15.54 -14.56
CA VAL A 304 3.92 14.65 -15.44
C VAL A 304 2.52 14.42 -14.87
N GLU A 305 1.52 14.54 -15.72
CA GLU A 305 0.15 14.12 -15.48
C GLU A 305 -0.11 12.83 -16.25
N LEU A 306 -0.42 11.76 -15.54
CA LEU A 306 -0.93 10.56 -16.18
C LEU A 306 -2.43 10.76 -16.43
N ALA A 307 -2.77 11.01 -17.68
CA ALA A 307 -4.16 11.18 -18.10
C ALA A 307 -4.95 9.88 -17.85
N GLY A 308 -6.17 10.02 -17.31
CA GLY A 308 -7.17 8.98 -17.46
C GLY A 308 -7.46 8.83 -18.95
N GLY A 309 -7.20 7.67 -19.53
CA GLY A 309 -7.52 7.41 -20.90
C GLY A 309 -9.04 7.46 -21.09
N ALA A 310 -9.52 8.37 -21.90
CA ALA A 310 -10.78 8.13 -22.59
C ALA A 310 -10.53 6.84 -23.39
N GLY A 311 -11.14 5.73 -22.96
CA GLY A 311 -10.94 4.44 -23.61
C GLY A 311 -11.00 4.61 -25.12
N ASN A 312 -9.95 4.14 -25.77
CA ASN A 312 -9.92 4.07 -27.22
C ASN A 312 -11.12 3.23 -27.66
N PRO A 313 -11.94 3.71 -28.63
CA PRO A 313 -13.14 3.03 -29.07
C PRO A 313 -12.89 1.62 -29.57
#